data_1b447e4cd0af9c5b82a22ce4cbac79ef
#
_entry.id   1b447e4cd0af9c5b82a22ce4cbac79ef
#
_cell.length_a   1.000
_cell.length_b   1.000
_cell.length_c   1.000
_cell.angle_alpha   90.00
_cell.angle_beta   90.00
_cell.angle_gamma   90.00
#
_symmetry.space_group_name_H-M   'P 1'
#
loop_
_entity.id
_entity.type
_entity.pdbx_description
1 polymer ?
#
loop_
_entity_poly.entity_id
_entity_poly.type
_entity_poly.pdbx_seq_one_letter_code
_entity_poly.pdbx_strand_id
1 'polypeptide(L)'
;MATTTIVPNKRTVFESVRTIIGNENQIRRELGLPYSITPNSTLNEYLKINQNVSPPSTTIPTIGYYCIGYGGISMQNCTNNQDVLPFPKVFQHRADDTGLFKMVPFVMREINNDLTPQERAKYALRREENFKGVKYYAYYLKRLDLSRTQISTQIITKQADGSFTNTEFTPRDSNLKPQPQELTVGEENVLKATYARSVAQVPVNFGKQDVEEIYNVFNILHGDPMTAVISEIGLVSGVDKTVEVVTSSGRSQFTEV
;
A
#
# COMPACT_ATOMS: atom_id res chain seq x y z
N MET A 1 -2.25 -22.82 -36.53
CA MET A 1 -1.34 -21.99 -35.74
C MET A 1 -2.19 -20.95 -35.04
N ALA A 2 -2.28 -21.02 -33.70
CA ALA A 2 -3.05 -20.04 -32.92
C ALA A 2 -2.17 -18.81 -32.72
N THR A 3 -2.61 -17.69 -33.24
CA THR A 3 -1.95 -16.39 -33.09
C THR A 3 -2.26 -15.88 -31.67
N THR A 4 -1.30 -15.96 -30.77
CA THR A 4 -1.43 -15.40 -29.44
C THR A 4 -1.34 -13.88 -29.57
N THR A 5 -2.48 -13.21 -29.47
CA THR A 5 -2.53 -11.74 -29.40
C THR A 5 -2.01 -11.34 -28.02
N ILE A 6 -0.82 -10.75 -27.99
CA ILE A 6 -0.29 -10.15 -26.77
C ILE A 6 -1.13 -8.92 -26.46
N VAL A 7 -1.97 -9.00 -25.44
CA VAL A 7 -2.71 -7.84 -24.93
C VAL A 7 -1.69 -6.87 -24.34
N PRO A 8 -1.62 -5.62 -24.79
CA PRO A 8 -0.67 -4.66 -24.27
C PRO A 8 -0.92 -4.45 -22.77
N ASN A 9 0.16 -4.44 -22.00
CA ASN A 9 0.19 -4.29 -20.55
C ASN A 9 -0.54 -3.00 -20.15
N LYS A 10 -1.82 -3.11 -19.80
CA LYS A 10 -2.64 -1.96 -19.43
C LYS A 10 -2.21 -1.51 -18.04
N ARG A 11 -1.51 -0.38 -17.95
CA ARG A 11 -1.20 0.23 -16.65
C ARG A 11 -2.49 0.79 -16.06
N THR A 12 -2.84 0.31 -14.88
CA THR A 12 -3.91 0.90 -14.08
C THR A 12 -3.27 1.83 -13.06
N VAL A 13 -3.71 3.07 -13.02
CA VAL A 13 -3.24 4.06 -12.04
C VAL A 13 -4.28 4.13 -10.93
N PHE A 14 -3.84 3.93 -9.71
CA PHE A 14 -4.67 4.07 -8.51
C PHE A 14 -4.22 5.31 -7.75
N GLU A 15 -5.17 6.07 -7.24
CA GLU A 15 -4.90 7.09 -6.24
C GLU A 15 -4.95 6.45 -4.85
N SER A 16 -3.91 6.64 -4.06
CA SER A 16 -3.90 6.19 -2.68
C SER A 16 -4.54 7.24 -1.78
N VAL A 17 -5.41 6.80 -0.89
CA VAL A 17 -5.92 7.63 0.19
C VAL A 17 -4.96 7.51 1.37
N ARG A 18 -4.44 8.65 1.83
CA ARG A 18 -3.62 8.66 3.04
C ARG A 18 -4.52 8.61 4.27
N THR A 19 -4.24 7.68 5.18
CA THR A 19 -4.98 7.58 6.43
C THR A 19 -4.73 8.78 7.34
N ILE A 20 -5.66 9.07 8.26
CA ILE A 20 -5.52 10.13 9.27
C ILE A 20 -4.24 9.93 10.07
N ILE A 21 -3.94 8.70 10.49
CA ILE A 21 -2.72 8.35 11.23
C ILE A 21 -1.47 8.60 10.37
N GLY A 22 -1.53 8.25 9.09
CA GLY A 22 -0.43 8.52 8.15
C GLY A 22 -0.15 10.01 7.98
N ASN A 23 -1.18 10.85 7.96
CA ASN A 23 -1.03 12.31 7.91
C ASN A 23 -0.44 12.86 9.20
N GLU A 24 -0.93 12.42 10.36
CA GLU A 24 -0.39 12.84 11.66
C GLU A 24 1.09 12.47 11.80
N ASN A 25 1.45 11.23 11.47
CA ASN A 25 2.83 10.76 11.55
C ASN A 25 3.75 11.49 10.56
N GLN A 26 3.25 11.93 9.41
CA GLN A 26 4.03 12.77 8.51
C GLN A 26 4.36 14.12 9.14
N ILE A 27 3.37 14.79 9.75
CA ILE A 27 3.59 16.06 10.45
C ILE A 27 4.57 15.89 11.61
N ARG A 28 4.40 14.82 12.41
CA ARG A 28 5.33 14.48 13.49
C ARG A 28 6.76 14.32 12.98
N ARG A 29 6.93 13.62 11.86
CA ARG A 29 8.23 13.45 11.20
C ARG A 29 8.85 14.79 10.78
N GLU A 30 8.08 15.64 10.14
CA GLU A 30 8.56 16.97 9.69
C GLU A 30 8.96 17.87 10.87
N LEU A 31 8.28 17.72 12.01
CA LEU A 31 8.58 18.46 13.24
C LEU A 31 9.63 17.76 14.13
N GLY A 32 10.15 16.60 13.75
CA GLY A 32 11.08 15.83 14.59
C GLY A 32 10.45 15.26 15.85
N LEU A 33 9.13 15.11 15.91
CA LEU A 33 8.39 14.54 17.03
C LEU A 33 8.34 13.02 16.97
N PRO A 34 8.19 12.32 18.12
CA PRO A 34 8.03 10.88 18.14
C PRO A 34 6.82 10.40 17.36
N TYR A 35 6.94 9.24 16.73
CA TYR A 35 5.82 8.57 16.07
C TYR A 35 4.73 8.19 17.05
N SER A 36 3.48 8.27 16.59
CA SER A 36 2.33 7.69 17.29
C SER A 36 1.96 6.37 16.63
N ILE A 37 2.00 5.28 17.41
CA ILE A 37 1.56 3.97 16.96
C ILE A 37 0.19 3.73 17.57
N THR A 38 -0.82 3.59 16.71
CA THR A 38 -2.18 3.34 17.17
C THR A 38 -2.38 1.85 17.41
N PRO A 39 -2.83 1.44 18.61
CA PRO A 39 -3.05 0.03 18.92
C PRO A 39 -4.16 -0.62 18.10
N ASN A 40 -5.03 0.16 17.49
CA ASN A 40 -6.24 -0.30 16.79
C ASN A 40 -6.07 -0.40 15.26
N SER A 41 -4.84 -0.53 14.75
CA SER A 41 -4.68 -0.81 13.34
C SER A 41 -5.10 -2.26 13.03
N THR A 42 -5.60 -2.51 11.81
CA THR A 42 -5.95 -3.87 11.36
C THR A 42 -4.76 -4.83 11.48
N LEU A 43 -3.54 -4.34 11.25
CA LEU A 43 -2.31 -5.10 11.45
C LEU A 43 -2.16 -5.54 12.91
N ASN A 44 -2.44 -4.68 13.88
CA ASN A 44 -2.36 -5.02 15.29
C ASN A 44 -3.49 -5.95 15.74
N GLU A 45 -4.71 -5.73 15.25
CA GLU A 45 -5.87 -6.52 15.61
C GLU A 45 -5.77 -7.96 15.11
N TYR A 46 -5.48 -8.15 13.82
CA TYR A 46 -5.44 -9.48 13.22
C TYR A 46 -4.08 -10.16 13.35
N LEU A 47 -2.99 -9.43 13.24
CA LEU A 47 -1.65 -9.99 13.24
C LEU A 47 -0.97 -9.95 14.60
N LYS A 48 -1.60 -9.36 15.62
CA LYS A 48 -1.09 -9.27 16.99
C LYS A 48 0.37 -8.81 17.04
N ILE A 49 0.67 -7.74 16.30
CA ILE A 49 2.00 -7.14 16.29
C ILE A 49 2.33 -6.65 17.69
N ASN A 50 3.58 -6.79 18.11
CA ASN A 50 4.01 -6.38 19.42
C ASN A 50 3.93 -4.85 19.57
N GLN A 51 2.90 -4.39 20.26
CA GLN A 51 2.60 -2.97 20.47
C GLN A 51 3.63 -2.26 21.36
N ASN A 52 4.43 -3.03 22.09
CA ASN A 52 5.47 -2.48 22.99
C ASN A 52 6.79 -2.20 22.27
N VAL A 53 6.91 -2.53 20.99
CA VAL A 53 8.09 -2.22 20.20
C VAL A 53 7.87 -0.91 19.47
N SER A 54 8.48 0.15 19.95
CA SER A 54 8.55 1.42 19.24
C SER A 54 9.74 1.41 18.27
N PRO A 55 9.62 2.05 17.10
CA PRO A 55 10.77 2.25 16.22
C PRO A 55 11.90 2.95 16.98
N PRO A 56 13.16 2.63 16.72
CA PRO A 56 14.28 3.36 17.31
C PRO A 56 14.13 4.86 17.01
N SER A 57 14.44 5.70 17.99
CA SER A 57 14.36 7.17 17.83
C SER A 57 15.24 7.72 16.71
N THR A 58 16.26 6.97 16.31
CA THR A 58 17.21 7.32 15.25
C THR A 58 16.79 6.84 13.85
N THR A 59 15.82 5.92 13.78
CA THR A 59 15.39 5.33 12.50
C THR A 59 13.92 5.69 12.25
N ILE A 60 13.69 6.39 11.16
CA ILE A 60 12.35 6.87 10.78
C ILE A 60 11.70 5.82 9.89
N PRO A 61 10.51 5.29 10.24
CA PRO A 61 9.77 4.40 9.36
C PRO A 61 9.44 5.07 8.03
N THR A 62 9.82 4.43 6.95
CA THR A 62 9.52 4.90 5.58
C THR A 62 8.60 3.92 4.87
N ILE A 63 7.85 4.41 3.87
CA ILE A 63 7.06 3.54 3.01
C ILE A 63 8.03 2.68 2.20
N GLY A 64 8.14 1.41 2.58
CA GLY A 64 9.02 0.44 1.94
C GLY A 64 8.33 -0.85 1.54
N TYR A 65 7.05 -0.99 1.89
CA TYR A 65 6.31 -2.23 1.74
C TYR A 65 4.90 -1.97 1.21
N TYR A 66 4.27 -3.04 0.71
CA TYR A 66 2.86 -3.05 0.42
C TYR A 66 2.23 -4.37 0.83
N CYS A 67 0.96 -4.32 1.12
CA CYS A 67 0.11 -5.45 1.42
C CYS A 67 -1.05 -5.53 0.45
N ILE A 68 -1.71 -6.68 0.40
CA ILE A 68 -2.85 -6.95 -0.47
C ILE A 68 -4.02 -7.47 0.34
N GLY A 69 -5.22 -7.24 -0.18
CA GLY A 69 -6.47 -7.71 0.42
C GLY A 69 -7.54 -8.01 -0.63
N TYR A 70 -8.64 -8.62 -0.17
CA TYR A 70 -9.74 -9.04 -1.03
C TYR A 70 -11.13 -8.59 -0.51
N GLY A 71 -11.18 -7.74 0.53
CA GLY A 71 -12.41 -7.28 1.15
C GLY A 71 -13.09 -6.08 0.47
N GLY A 72 -12.41 -5.42 -0.47
CA GLY A 72 -12.94 -4.25 -1.18
C GLY A 72 -14.00 -4.56 -2.23
N ILE A 73 -14.26 -5.84 -2.52
CA ILE A 73 -15.33 -6.28 -3.44
C ILE A 73 -16.17 -7.37 -2.75
N SER A 74 -17.46 -7.21 -2.83
CA SER A 74 -18.43 -8.23 -2.39
C SER A 74 -19.41 -8.50 -3.53
N MET A 75 -19.74 -9.77 -3.74
CA MET A 75 -20.80 -10.13 -4.69
C MET A 75 -22.14 -10.04 -3.97
N GLN A 76 -23.04 -9.24 -4.50
CA GLN A 76 -24.41 -9.11 -4.04
C GLN A 76 -25.38 -9.69 -5.08
N ASN A 77 -26.45 -10.27 -4.60
CA ASN A 77 -27.54 -10.72 -5.48
C ASN A 77 -28.57 -9.60 -5.60
N CYS A 78 -28.79 -9.11 -6.81
CA CYS A 78 -29.93 -8.28 -7.12
C CYS A 78 -31.10 -9.14 -7.58
N THR A 79 -32.24 -9.01 -6.92
CA THR A 79 -33.50 -9.56 -7.39
C THR A 79 -34.21 -8.51 -8.24
N ASN A 80 -34.09 -8.63 -9.54
CA ASN A 80 -35.05 -8.00 -10.44
C ASN A 80 -36.08 -9.05 -10.84
N ASN A 81 -37.24 -8.92 -10.27
CA ASN A 81 -38.51 -9.62 -10.53
C ASN A 81 -38.54 -11.07 -11.05
N GLN A 82 -37.49 -11.61 -11.63
CA GLN A 82 -37.40 -13.00 -12.11
C GLN A 82 -35.97 -13.59 -12.18
N ASP A 83 -34.91 -12.79 -12.19
CA ASP A 83 -33.54 -13.28 -12.26
C ASP A 83 -32.67 -12.70 -11.12
N VAL A 84 -31.98 -13.60 -10.41
CA VAL A 84 -30.95 -13.22 -9.43
C VAL A 84 -29.63 -13.09 -10.16
N LEU A 85 -29.25 -11.88 -10.52
CA LEU A 85 -27.95 -11.63 -11.12
C LEU A 85 -26.96 -11.17 -10.05
N PRO A 86 -25.84 -11.88 -9.90
CA PRO A 86 -24.77 -11.42 -9.04
C PRO A 86 -24.13 -10.17 -9.65
N PHE A 87 -23.99 -9.10 -8.87
CA PHE A 87 -23.24 -7.93 -9.29
C PHE A 87 -22.18 -7.57 -8.24
N PRO A 88 -21.01 -7.08 -8.65
CA PRO A 88 -19.97 -6.68 -7.73
C PRO A 88 -20.33 -5.34 -7.07
N LYS A 89 -20.34 -5.32 -5.74
CA LYS A 89 -20.36 -4.10 -4.95
C LYS A 89 -18.94 -3.76 -4.54
N VAL A 90 -18.48 -2.60 -4.94
CA VAL A 90 -17.16 -2.09 -4.60
C VAL A 90 -17.27 -1.24 -3.34
N PHE A 91 -16.40 -1.51 -2.37
CA PHE A 91 -16.23 -0.70 -1.17
C PHE A 91 -14.99 0.18 -1.34
N GLN A 92 -15.13 1.44 -0.98
CA GLN A 92 -14.03 2.40 -0.99
C GLN A 92 -13.50 2.60 0.42
N HIS A 93 -12.19 2.69 0.55
CA HIS A 93 -11.56 3.08 1.79
C HIS A 93 -11.83 4.56 2.08
N ARG A 94 -12.05 4.86 3.36
CA ARG A 94 -12.18 6.22 3.89
C ARG A 94 -10.85 6.65 4.49
N ALA A 95 -10.68 7.94 4.71
CA ALA A 95 -9.46 8.49 5.32
C ALA A 95 -9.25 8.04 6.78
N ASP A 96 -10.32 7.61 7.45
CA ASP A 96 -10.30 7.08 8.81
C ASP A 96 -10.11 5.55 8.89
N ASP A 97 -10.09 4.85 7.77
CA ASP A 97 -9.74 3.44 7.73
C ASP A 97 -8.24 3.26 8.01
N THR A 98 -7.90 2.36 8.92
CA THR A 98 -6.51 2.16 9.38
C THR A 98 -5.85 0.92 8.81
N GLY A 99 -6.52 0.19 7.92
CA GLY A 99 -6.01 -1.01 7.28
C GLY A 99 -6.91 -1.51 6.16
N LEU A 100 -6.59 -2.67 5.63
CA LEU A 100 -7.39 -3.34 4.60
C LEU A 100 -8.60 -4.03 5.25
N PHE A 101 -9.71 -4.16 4.52
CA PHE A 101 -10.89 -4.87 5.01
C PHE A 101 -10.60 -6.36 5.25
N LYS A 102 -9.89 -7.01 4.33
CA LYS A 102 -9.42 -8.39 4.47
C LYS A 102 -8.03 -8.55 3.89
N MET A 103 -7.04 -8.49 4.74
CA MET A 103 -5.65 -8.70 4.35
C MET A 103 -5.39 -10.19 4.06
N VAL A 104 -4.59 -10.48 3.04
CA VAL A 104 -4.18 -11.83 2.66
C VAL A 104 -2.65 -11.86 2.49
N PRO A 105 -1.97 -12.96 2.86
CA PRO A 105 -0.55 -13.08 2.62
C PRO A 105 -0.24 -13.23 1.13
N PHE A 106 0.93 -12.78 0.71
CA PHE A 106 1.46 -13.04 -0.63
C PHE A 106 1.85 -14.49 -0.85
N VAL A 107 2.38 -15.10 0.20
CA VAL A 107 2.90 -16.47 0.16
C VAL A 107 2.55 -17.17 1.45
N MET A 108 2.16 -18.44 1.33
CA MET A 108 2.07 -19.39 2.44
C MET A 108 2.88 -20.65 2.11
N ARG A 109 3.73 -21.06 3.04
CA ARG A 109 4.55 -22.27 2.92
C ARG A 109 4.43 -23.09 4.21
N GLU A 110 4.35 -24.39 4.08
CA GLU A 110 4.50 -25.27 5.24
C GLU A 110 5.83 -25.03 5.92
N ILE A 111 5.86 -25.11 7.24
CA ILE A 111 7.06 -24.79 8.05
C ILE A 111 8.28 -25.59 7.57
N ASN A 112 8.10 -26.83 7.14
CA ASN A 112 9.16 -27.71 6.68
C ASN A 112 9.63 -27.40 5.23
N ASN A 113 8.93 -26.53 4.51
CA ASN A 113 9.23 -26.17 3.13
C ASN A 113 9.13 -24.64 2.93
N ASP A 114 9.84 -23.90 3.76
CA ASP A 114 9.85 -22.43 3.71
C ASP A 114 10.60 -21.91 2.47
N LEU A 115 10.40 -20.64 2.20
CA LEU A 115 11.12 -19.92 1.14
C LEU A 115 12.63 -19.94 1.38
N THR A 116 13.38 -19.95 0.31
CA THR A 116 14.84 -19.75 0.38
C THR A 116 15.18 -18.36 0.95
N PRO A 117 16.38 -18.13 1.51
CA PRO A 117 16.77 -16.82 2.03
C PRO A 117 16.64 -15.69 1.00
N GLN A 118 16.95 -15.96 -0.27
CA GLN A 118 16.86 -15.00 -1.37
C GLN A 118 15.41 -14.63 -1.69
N GLU A 119 14.50 -15.59 -1.63
CA GLU A 119 13.07 -15.35 -1.83
C GLU A 119 12.49 -14.60 -0.65
N ARG A 120 12.84 -14.98 0.59
CA ARG A 120 12.41 -14.30 1.81
C ARG A 120 12.79 -12.82 1.83
N ALA A 121 13.95 -12.46 1.29
CA ALA A 121 14.39 -11.07 1.22
C ALA A 121 13.42 -10.14 0.46
N LYS A 122 12.54 -10.68 -0.37
CA LYS A 122 11.50 -9.91 -1.09
C LYS A 122 10.28 -9.58 -0.22
N TYR A 123 10.13 -10.24 0.92
CA TYR A 123 8.96 -10.16 1.77
C TYR A 123 9.31 -9.67 3.17
N ALA A 124 8.28 -9.32 3.92
CA ALA A 124 8.39 -8.92 5.32
C ALA A 124 7.16 -9.39 6.08
N LEU A 125 7.15 -9.20 7.38
CA LEU A 125 6.06 -9.63 8.28
C LEU A 125 5.71 -11.11 8.07
N ARG A 126 6.70 -11.98 8.34
CA ARG A 126 6.52 -13.44 8.38
C ARG A 126 5.85 -13.85 9.69
N ARG A 127 4.80 -14.63 9.58
CA ARG A 127 4.07 -15.17 10.74
C ARG A 127 3.87 -16.67 10.62
N GLU A 128 3.84 -17.33 11.78
CA GLU A 128 3.38 -18.69 11.86
C GLU A 128 1.86 -18.70 11.98
N GLU A 129 1.21 -19.39 11.06
CA GLU A 129 -0.24 -19.56 11.01
C GLU A 129 -0.59 -21.05 11.08
N ASN A 130 -1.64 -21.39 11.81
CA ASN A 130 -2.19 -22.75 11.80
C ASN A 130 -3.51 -22.75 11.05
N PHE A 131 -3.54 -23.41 9.92
CA PHE A 131 -4.74 -23.51 9.11
C PHE A 131 -5.10 -24.98 8.89
N LYS A 132 -6.31 -25.36 9.33
CA LYS A 132 -6.82 -26.74 9.27
C LYS A 132 -5.84 -27.80 9.83
N GLY A 133 -5.11 -27.45 10.91
CA GLY A 133 -4.15 -28.34 11.57
C GLY A 133 -2.75 -28.39 10.94
N VAL A 134 -2.55 -27.72 9.82
CA VAL A 134 -1.23 -27.57 9.17
C VAL A 134 -0.62 -26.23 9.56
N LYS A 135 0.66 -26.25 9.91
CA LYS A 135 1.39 -25.02 10.25
C LYS A 135 2.08 -24.47 9.01
N TYR A 136 1.89 -23.16 8.80
CA TYR A 136 2.44 -22.42 7.68
C TYR A 136 3.26 -21.22 8.15
N TYR A 137 4.26 -20.83 7.37
CA TYR A 137 4.79 -19.48 7.36
C TYR A 137 4.02 -18.67 6.32
N ALA A 138 3.39 -17.57 6.78
CA ALA A 138 2.64 -16.64 5.96
C ALA A 138 3.39 -15.30 5.88
N TYR A 139 3.55 -14.75 4.68
CA TYR A 139 4.27 -13.52 4.38
C TYR A 139 3.28 -12.45 3.94
N TYR A 140 3.05 -11.46 4.77
CA TYR A 140 1.98 -10.46 4.58
C TYR A 140 2.41 -9.19 3.87
N LEU A 141 3.70 -8.86 3.89
CA LEU A 141 4.22 -7.68 3.25
C LEU A 141 5.21 -8.06 2.15
N LYS A 142 5.17 -7.29 1.06
CA LYS A 142 6.18 -7.37 0.00
C LYS A 142 6.90 -6.04 -0.12
N ARG A 143 8.21 -6.08 -0.38
CA ARG A 143 9.05 -4.88 -0.52
C ARG A 143 8.73 -4.14 -1.80
N LEU A 144 8.71 -2.82 -1.71
CA LEU A 144 8.60 -1.92 -2.86
C LEU A 144 9.98 -1.70 -3.50
N ASP A 145 10.02 -1.75 -4.82
CA ASP A 145 11.16 -1.25 -5.57
C ASP A 145 10.97 0.25 -5.83
N LEU A 146 11.55 1.07 -4.98
CA LEU A 146 11.46 2.53 -5.08
C LEU A 146 12.43 3.13 -6.11
N SER A 147 13.32 2.33 -6.71
CA SER A 147 14.31 2.80 -7.70
C SER A 147 13.66 3.38 -8.96
N ARG A 148 12.44 2.98 -9.25
CA ARG A 148 11.65 3.45 -10.41
C ARG A 148 10.57 4.47 -10.04
N THR A 149 10.60 5.00 -8.83
CA THR A 149 9.64 6.00 -8.37
C THR A 149 9.84 7.30 -9.13
N GLN A 150 8.76 7.84 -9.68
CA GLN A 150 8.76 9.15 -10.34
C GLN A 150 8.03 10.13 -9.44
N ILE A 151 8.65 11.29 -9.22
CA ILE A 151 8.06 12.38 -8.45
C ILE A 151 7.80 13.54 -9.40
N SER A 152 6.57 14.02 -9.41
CA SER A 152 6.19 15.23 -10.15
C SER A 152 5.50 16.22 -9.23
N THR A 153 5.70 17.51 -9.48
CA THR A 153 5.02 18.59 -8.79
C THR A 153 4.11 19.32 -9.76
N GLN A 154 2.89 19.58 -9.33
CA GLN A 154 1.87 20.26 -10.11
C GLN A 154 1.37 21.48 -9.34
N ILE A 155 1.10 22.55 -10.05
CA ILE A 155 0.35 23.70 -9.55
C ILE A 155 -1.11 23.50 -9.93
N ILE A 156 -1.97 23.47 -8.94
CA ILE A 156 -3.42 23.32 -9.10
C ILE A 156 -4.06 24.68 -8.85
N THR A 157 -4.77 25.17 -9.82
CA THR A 157 -5.49 26.45 -9.73
C THR A 157 -6.99 26.19 -9.86
N LYS A 158 -7.76 26.62 -8.86
CA LYS A 158 -9.22 26.61 -8.93
C LYS A 158 -9.67 27.78 -9.80
N GLN A 159 -10.45 27.50 -10.82
CA GLN A 159 -11.03 28.49 -11.71
C GLN A 159 -12.30 29.10 -11.11
N ALA A 160 -12.76 30.22 -11.66
CA ALA A 160 -13.98 30.91 -11.22
C ALA A 160 -15.25 30.05 -11.39
N ASP A 161 -15.27 29.15 -12.39
CA ASP A 161 -16.36 28.20 -12.63
C ASP A 161 -16.34 26.97 -11.71
N GLY A 162 -15.38 26.91 -10.77
CA GLY A 162 -15.18 25.81 -9.84
C GLY A 162 -14.35 24.65 -10.39
N SER A 163 -13.96 24.68 -11.66
CA SER A 163 -13.06 23.70 -12.26
C SER A 163 -11.63 23.85 -11.74
N PHE A 164 -10.81 22.80 -11.94
CA PHE A 164 -9.40 22.83 -11.56
C PHE A 164 -8.52 22.66 -12.79
N THR A 165 -7.49 23.48 -12.90
CA THR A 165 -6.42 23.31 -13.88
C THR A 165 -5.18 22.81 -13.20
N ASN A 166 -4.53 21.79 -13.79
CA ASN A 166 -3.27 21.23 -13.32
C ASN A 166 -2.17 21.60 -14.30
N THR A 167 -1.12 22.26 -13.80
CA THR A 167 0.06 22.61 -14.59
C THR A 167 1.27 21.96 -13.95
N GLU A 168 2.04 21.21 -14.74
CA GLU A 168 3.30 20.66 -14.26
C GLU A 168 4.27 21.78 -13.89
N PHE A 169 4.88 21.68 -12.73
CA PHE A 169 5.82 22.67 -12.22
C PHE A 169 7.24 22.12 -12.25
N THR A 170 8.07 22.76 -13.05
CA THR A 170 9.50 22.49 -13.05
C THR A 170 10.22 23.61 -12.32
N PRO A 171 10.91 23.35 -11.18
CA PRO A 171 11.64 24.37 -10.45
C PRO A 171 12.73 25.02 -11.31
N ARG A 172 12.79 26.33 -11.31
CA ARG A 172 13.83 27.16 -11.96
C ARG A 172 14.10 28.38 -11.09
N ASP A 173 15.31 28.88 -11.11
CA ASP A 173 15.66 30.08 -10.33
C ASP A 173 14.72 31.27 -10.56
N SER A 174 14.18 31.42 -11.76
CA SER A 174 13.25 32.47 -12.10
C SER A 174 11.88 32.35 -11.46
N ASN A 175 11.39 31.13 -11.25
CA ASN A 175 10.04 30.87 -10.70
C ASN A 175 10.03 30.53 -9.21
N LEU A 176 11.20 30.36 -8.59
CA LEU A 176 11.36 30.16 -7.16
C LEU A 176 11.56 31.46 -6.38
N LYS A 177 11.82 32.60 -7.08
CA LYS A 177 11.94 33.88 -6.43
C LYS A 177 10.57 34.38 -5.99
N PRO A 178 10.41 34.85 -4.74
CA PRO A 178 9.18 35.46 -4.29
C PRO A 178 8.78 36.61 -5.19
N GLN A 179 7.54 36.61 -5.68
CA GLN A 179 6.97 37.72 -6.43
C GLN A 179 5.85 38.32 -5.56
N PRO A 180 5.98 39.59 -5.16
CA PRO A 180 4.93 40.26 -4.41
C PRO A 180 3.67 40.35 -5.28
N GLN A 181 2.52 40.01 -4.72
CA GLN A 181 1.24 40.20 -5.36
C GLN A 181 0.76 41.61 -5.07
N GLU A 182 0.54 42.42 -6.10
CA GLU A 182 -0.09 43.73 -5.94
C GLU A 182 -1.57 43.53 -5.65
N LEU A 183 -2.02 44.01 -4.50
CA LEU A 183 -3.42 44.03 -4.12
C LEU A 183 -4.06 45.32 -4.62
N THR A 184 -5.12 45.23 -5.39
CA THR A 184 -5.85 46.39 -5.85
C THR A 184 -6.78 46.90 -4.75
N VAL A 185 -6.59 48.13 -4.31
CA VAL A 185 -7.44 48.72 -3.27
C VAL A 185 -8.84 48.96 -3.82
N GLY A 186 -9.86 48.42 -3.14
CA GLY A 186 -11.27 48.57 -3.49
C GLY A 186 -11.90 47.46 -4.30
N GLU A 187 -11.14 46.42 -4.69
CA GLU A 187 -11.68 45.20 -5.27
C GLU A 187 -11.67 44.05 -4.25
N GLU A 188 -12.65 43.16 -4.31
CA GLU A 188 -12.56 41.89 -3.61
C GLU A 188 -11.37 41.12 -4.16
N ASN A 189 -10.25 41.12 -3.44
CA ASN A 189 -9.09 40.34 -3.77
C ASN A 189 -9.41 38.88 -3.49
N VAL A 190 -10.04 38.21 -4.46
CA VAL A 190 -10.22 36.78 -4.44
C VAL A 190 -8.84 36.16 -4.67
N LEU A 191 -8.21 35.73 -3.59
CA LEU A 191 -7.03 34.89 -3.68
C LEU A 191 -7.41 33.68 -4.56
N LYS A 192 -6.88 33.63 -5.77
CA LYS A 192 -7.00 32.45 -6.61
C LYS A 192 -6.48 31.29 -5.78
N ALA A 193 -7.34 30.32 -5.46
CA ALA A 193 -6.97 29.17 -4.66
C ALA A 193 -6.00 28.32 -5.50
N THR A 194 -4.72 28.67 -5.42
CA THR A 194 -3.62 27.98 -6.07
C THR A 194 -2.83 27.24 -5.00
N TYR A 195 -2.61 25.95 -5.19
CA TYR A 195 -1.81 25.14 -4.28
C TYR A 195 -0.89 24.20 -5.04
N ALA A 196 0.23 23.85 -4.43
CA ALA A 196 1.15 22.88 -4.97
C ALA A 196 0.77 21.45 -4.52
N ARG A 197 0.80 20.51 -5.45
CA ARG A 197 0.64 19.09 -5.19
C ARG A 197 1.84 18.34 -5.71
N SER A 198 2.54 17.61 -4.84
CA SER A 198 3.58 16.67 -5.27
C SER A 198 3.02 15.25 -5.25
N VAL A 199 3.26 14.52 -6.32
CA VAL A 199 2.79 13.16 -6.52
C VAL A 199 3.99 12.25 -6.76
N ALA A 200 4.07 11.17 -5.97
CA ALA A 200 5.01 10.09 -6.21
C ALA A 200 4.27 8.92 -6.87
N GLN A 201 4.76 8.49 -8.02
CA GLN A 201 4.27 7.27 -8.69
C GLN A 201 5.20 6.12 -8.35
N VAL A 202 4.69 5.17 -7.58
CA VAL A 202 5.43 3.97 -7.17
C VAL A 202 4.89 2.79 -7.96
N PRO A 203 5.71 2.13 -8.78
CA PRO A 203 5.26 0.95 -9.53
C PRO A 203 5.12 -0.25 -8.59
N VAL A 204 3.95 -0.87 -8.61
CA VAL A 204 3.69 -2.15 -7.97
C VAL A 204 3.57 -3.20 -9.06
N ASN A 205 4.43 -4.20 -9.04
CA ASN A 205 4.48 -5.22 -10.06
C ASN A 205 4.11 -6.59 -9.48
N PHE A 206 3.18 -7.26 -10.16
CA PHE A 206 2.86 -8.66 -9.92
C PHE A 206 3.44 -9.48 -11.08
N GLY A 207 4.49 -10.23 -10.81
CA GLY A 207 5.04 -11.17 -11.78
C GLY A 207 4.22 -12.46 -11.83
N LYS A 208 4.52 -13.32 -12.81
CA LYS A 208 3.87 -14.63 -12.94
C LYS A 208 3.97 -15.46 -11.65
N GLN A 209 5.14 -15.47 -11.02
CA GLN A 209 5.37 -16.16 -9.76
C GLN A 209 4.48 -15.61 -8.63
N ASP A 210 4.30 -14.29 -8.55
CA ASP A 210 3.42 -13.70 -7.51
C ASP A 210 1.98 -14.16 -7.69
N VAL A 211 1.51 -14.24 -8.92
CA VAL A 211 0.15 -14.69 -9.23
C VAL A 211 -0.03 -16.17 -8.86
N GLU A 212 0.95 -17.02 -9.18
CA GLU A 212 0.93 -18.45 -8.81
C GLU A 212 0.93 -18.63 -7.29
N GLU A 213 1.71 -17.82 -6.56
CA GLU A 213 1.72 -17.85 -5.09
C GLU A 213 0.37 -17.41 -4.50
N ILE A 214 -0.24 -16.36 -5.03
CA ILE A 214 -1.55 -15.89 -4.59
C ILE A 214 -2.62 -16.95 -4.84
N TYR A 215 -2.63 -17.61 -5.99
CA TYR A 215 -3.53 -18.75 -6.24
C TYR A 215 -3.32 -19.87 -5.22
N ASN A 216 -2.09 -20.18 -4.88
CA ASN A 216 -1.78 -21.18 -3.86
C ASN A 216 -2.31 -20.76 -2.48
N VAL A 217 -2.14 -19.50 -2.10
CA VAL A 217 -2.68 -18.95 -0.84
C VAL A 217 -4.20 -19.08 -0.80
N PHE A 218 -4.90 -18.70 -1.85
CA PHE A 218 -6.36 -18.79 -1.90
C PHE A 218 -6.82 -20.25 -1.90
N ASN A 219 -6.09 -21.15 -2.54
CA ASN A 219 -6.36 -22.59 -2.47
C ASN A 219 -6.22 -23.12 -1.03
N ILE A 220 -5.18 -22.70 -0.31
CA ILE A 220 -5.01 -23.07 1.11
C ILE A 220 -6.18 -22.54 1.94
N LEU A 221 -6.48 -21.23 1.83
CA LEU A 221 -7.46 -20.55 2.68
C LEU A 221 -8.92 -20.94 2.36
N HIS A 222 -9.25 -21.10 1.08
CA HIS A 222 -10.63 -21.28 0.63
C HIS A 222 -10.89 -22.63 -0.06
N GLY A 223 -9.84 -23.38 -0.40
CA GLY A 223 -9.96 -24.66 -1.12
C GLY A 223 -10.21 -24.50 -2.62
N ASP A 224 -10.19 -23.28 -3.14
CA ASP A 224 -10.39 -22.98 -4.56
C ASP A 224 -9.52 -21.79 -4.98
N PRO A 225 -8.49 -22.00 -5.83
CA PRO A 225 -7.63 -20.92 -6.32
C PRO A 225 -8.37 -19.91 -7.19
N MET A 226 -9.50 -20.28 -7.79
CA MET A 226 -10.31 -19.39 -8.64
C MET A 226 -11.02 -18.30 -7.83
N THR A 227 -11.05 -18.40 -6.51
CA THR A 227 -11.54 -17.34 -5.62
C THR A 227 -10.53 -16.22 -5.39
N ALA A 228 -9.34 -16.32 -5.99
CA ALA A 228 -8.28 -15.31 -5.86
C ALA A 228 -8.67 -13.99 -6.50
N VAL A 229 -9.05 -13.03 -5.67
CA VAL A 229 -9.37 -11.66 -6.06
C VAL A 229 -8.58 -10.71 -5.19
N ILE A 230 -7.77 -9.85 -5.80
CA ILE A 230 -7.13 -8.74 -5.11
C ILE A 230 -7.93 -7.48 -5.43
N SER A 231 -8.54 -6.89 -4.42
CA SER A 231 -9.36 -5.69 -4.54
C SER A 231 -8.83 -4.52 -3.72
N GLU A 232 -7.78 -4.76 -2.94
CA GLU A 232 -7.21 -3.78 -2.02
C GLU A 232 -5.69 -3.86 -2.07
N ILE A 233 -5.04 -2.69 -2.04
CA ILE A 233 -3.58 -2.57 -1.89
C ILE A 233 -3.33 -1.50 -0.84
N GLY A 234 -2.51 -1.83 0.15
CA GLY A 234 -2.08 -0.88 1.18
C GLY A 234 -0.59 -0.61 1.10
N LEU A 235 -0.19 0.65 1.23
CA LEU A 235 1.20 1.03 1.42
C LEU A 235 1.53 1.01 2.91
N VAL A 236 2.65 0.41 3.27
CA VAL A 236 3.03 0.20 4.67
C VAL A 236 4.39 0.84 4.94
N SER A 237 4.45 1.61 6.03
CA SER A 237 5.70 2.14 6.56
C SER A 237 6.25 1.20 7.61
N GLY A 238 7.54 0.96 7.58
CA GLY A 238 8.21 0.10 8.55
C GLY A 238 9.71 0.38 8.62
N VAL A 239 10.33 -0.27 9.59
CA VAL A 239 11.78 -0.29 9.78
C VAL A 239 12.23 -1.73 9.77
N ASP A 240 13.20 -2.05 8.94
CA ASP A 240 13.82 -3.37 8.93
C ASP A 240 14.58 -3.61 10.22
N LYS A 241 14.27 -4.71 10.88
CA LYS A 241 15.07 -5.23 11.98
C LYS A 241 15.72 -6.53 11.53
N THR A 242 17.03 -6.55 11.45
CA THR A 242 17.77 -7.77 11.16
C THR A 242 18.02 -8.54 12.44
N VAL A 243 17.51 -9.76 12.51
CA VAL A 243 17.74 -10.68 13.63
C VAL A 243 18.68 -11.78 13.15
N GLU A 244 19.78 -11.97 13.86
CA GLU A 244 20.65 -13.11 13.66
C GLU A 244 20.10 -14.32 14.39
N VAL A 245 19.81 -15.38 13.66
CA VAL A 245 19.42 -16.66 14.24
C VAL A 245 20.55 -17.65 14.02
N VAL A 246 21.04 -18.25 15.09
CA VAL A 246 22.03 -19.34 15.01
C VAL A 246 21.27 -20.63 14.77
N THR A 247 21.43 -21.20 13.59
CA THR A 247 20.91 -22.52 13.24
C THR A 247 22.00 -23.56 13.32
N SER A 248 21.65 -24.84 13.35
CA SER A 248 22.62 -25.95 13.30
C SER A 248 23.52 -25.93 12.05
N SER A 249 23.12 -25.22 10.99
CA SER A 249 23.86 -25.05 9.73
C SER A 249 24.67 -23.76 9.65
N GLY A 250 24.63 -22.90 10.68
CA GLY A 250 25.35 -21.62 10.73
C GLY A 250 24.50 -20.45 11.13
N ARG A 251 25.07 -19.23 11.05
CA ARG A 251 24.33 -17.98 11.31
C ARG A 251 23.53 -17.58 10.07
N SER A 252 22.24 -17.38 10.27
CA SER A 252 21.36 -16.82 9.25
C SER A 252 20.83 -15.48 9.71
N GLN A 253 20.86 -14.47 8.85
CA GLN A 253 20.24 -13.17 9.12
C GLN A 253 18.83 -13.16 8.54
N PHE A 254 17.86 -12.80 9.36
CA PHE A 254 16.48 -12.60 8.96
C PHE A 254 16.11 -11.14 9.20
N THR A 255 15.39 -10.56 8.26
CA THR A 255 14.86 -9.22 8.43
C THR A 255 13.42 -9.34 8.94
N GLU A 256 13.16 -8.78 10.11
CA GLU A 256 11.83 -8.60 10.69
C GLU A 256 11.42 -7.14 10.51
N VAL A 257 10.12 -6.89 10.27
CA VAL A 257 9.53 -5.54 10.15
C VAL A 257 8.58 -5.30 11.27
#